data_1cddb0e0ba500031df9efe393934bab0
#
_entry.id   1cddb0e0ba500031df9efe393934bab0
#
_cell.length_a   1.000
_cell.length_b   1.000
_cell.length_c   1.000
_cell.angle_alpha   90.00
_cell.angle_beta   90.00
_cell.angle_gamma   90.00
#
_symmetry.space_group_name_H-M   'P 1'
#
loop_
_entity.id
_entity.type
_entity.pdbx_description
1 polymer ?
#
loop_
_entity_poly.entity_id
_entity_poly.type
_entity_poly.pdbx_seq_one_letter_code
_entity_poly.pdbx_strand_id
1 'polypeptide(L)'
;MITSYALRYFVVHRDWAFVGGSPRTRRGFTIIEVLVTIGVIGVLIAIVVLALGSAKAHAGQVMSLSHARGVAMSMQAYAETFGQWPFAKAGESTPGASSTFPSELMVVPTWPPGSIAGTSDHWSLARLWPGLVARVAPWEENIDTWMSPGLRPVSLYTSPGHPFVSFNISYIYSNSFVGSPRLWSESSGADESLIAATTPSMVEFPSNKVLVWDGDLAYLPRAPAVVDGFFNHVTPMAFVDQHAEALLPQRATPGVANPLNHGSDRRLHNTPAGVLGRDY
;
A
#
# COMPACT_ATOMS: atom_id res chain seq x y z
N MET A 1 -22.07 -62.07 -1.50
CA MET A 1 -20.81 -62.78 -1.73
C MET A 1 -19.74 -62.04 -0.94
N ILE A 2 -19.36 -62.59 0.19
CA ILE A 2 -18.39 -62.06 1.12
C ILE A 2 -17.11 -62.83 0.90
N THR A 3 -16.05 -62.17 0.45
CA THR A 3 -14.75 -62.81 0.26
C THR A 3 -13.82 -62.33 1.36
N SER A 4 -13.54 -63.25 2.27
CA SER A 4 -12.66 -63.09 3.43
C SER A 4 -11.20 -63.24 2.99
N TYR A 5 -10.34 -62.23 3.19
CA TYR A 5 -8.91 -62.39 3.02
C TYR A 5 -8.24 -62.61 4.39
N ALA A 6 -7.72 -63.79 4.55
CA ALA A 6 -6.92 -64.18 5.71
C ALA A 6 -5.50 -63.60 5.61
N LEU A 7 -5.14 -62.78 6.58
CA LEU A 7 -3.80 -62.23 6.73
C LEU A 7 -2.92 -63.30 7.43
N ARG A 8 -1.93 -63.85 6.72
CA ARG A 8 -0.91 -64.72 7.30
C ARG A 8 0.18 -63.85 7.90
N TYR A 9 0.31 -63.88 9.22
CA TYR A 9 1.46 -63.32 9.92
C TYR A 9 2.69 -64.21 9.74
N PHE A 10 3.72 -63.66 9.10
CA PHE A 10 5.03 -64.30 9.05
C PHE A 10 5.82 -63.80 10.27
N VAL A 11 6.01 -64.65 11.26
CA VAL A 11 6.91 -64.40 12.40
C VAL A 11 8.33 -64.72 11.96
N VAL A 12 9.13 -63.68 11.73
CA VAL A 12 10.58 -63.80 11.50
C VAL A 12 11.29 -63.73 12.85
N HIS A 13 11.71 -64.86 13.37
CA HIS A 13 12.65 -64.92 14.48
C HIS A 13 14.00 -64.42 13.98
N ARG A 14 14.39 -63.24 14.42
CA ARG A 14 15.74 -62.71 14.22
C ARG A 14 16.55 -62.95 15.49
N ASP A 15 17.45 -63.91 15.43
CA ASP A 15 18.45 -64.13 16.46
C ASP A 15 19.43 -62.93 16.45
N TRP A 16 19.33 -62.11 17.47
CA TRP A 16 20.28 -61.03 17.71
C TRP A 16 21.54 -61.57 18.38
N ALA A 17 22.56 -61.91 17.58
CA ALA A 17 23.89 -62.16 18.11
C ALA A 17 24.41 -60.82 18.73
N PHE A 18 24.55 -60.78 20.03
CA PHE A 18 25.24 -59.73 20.73
C PHE A 18 26.73 -59.71 20.33
N VAL A 19 27.05 -58.90 19.33
CA VAL A 19 28.45 -58.54 19.05
C VAL A 19 28.90 -57.62 20.19
N GLY A 20 29.79 -58.14 21.04
CA GLY A 20 30.39 -57.38 22.15
C GLY A 20 31.15 -56.15 21.64
N GLY A 21 30.43 -55.03 21.57
CA GLY A 21 31.02 -53.74 21.28
C GLY A 21 31.88 -53.30 22.49
N SER A 22 33.13 -52.98 22.26
CA SER A 22 34.02 -52.37 23.25
C SER A 22 33.33 -51.16 23.90
N PRO A 23 33.47 -50.95 25.22
CA PRO A 23 32.85 -49.79 25.89
C PRO A 23 33.40 -48.52 25.31
N ARG A 24 32.61 -47.87 24.44
CA ARG A 24 32.90 -46.50 24.03
C ARG A 24 32.80 -45.63 25.26
N THR A 25 33.94 -45.14 25.73
CA THR A 25 34.03 -44.14 26.78
C THR A 25 33.18 -42.91 26.34
N ARG A 26 32.00 -42.79 26.88
CA ARG A 26 31.16 -41.59 26.70
C ARG A 26 31.91 -40.47 27.42
N ARG A 27 32.58 -39.61 26.64
CA ARG A 27 33.13 -38.36 27.16
C ARG A 27 31.92 -37.49 27.51
N GLY A 28 31.71 -37.21 28.77
CA GLY A 28 30.72 -36.25 29.21
C GLY A 28 31.18 -34.83 28.87
N PHE A 29 30.23 -33.96 28.52
CA PHE A 29 30.53 -32.55 28.35
C PHE A 29 30.94 -31.91 29.66
N THR A 30 31.92 -31.04 29.62
CA THR A 30 32.31 -30.23 30.77
C THR A 30 31.39 -29.03 30.89
N ILE A 31 31.17 -28.56 32.13
CA ILE A 31 30.35 -27.36 32.37
C ILE A 31 30.87 -26.14 31.58
N ILE A 32 32.20 -26.07 31.44
CA ILE A 32 32.83 -24.94 30.72
C ILE A 32 32.57 -25.00 29.21
N GLU A 33 32.51 -26.19 28.60
CA GLU A 33 32.14 -26.34 27.17
C GLU A 33 30.70 -25.90 26.94
N VAL A 34 29.80 -26.25 27.84
CA VAL A 34 28.40 -25.80 27.72
C VAL A 34 28.30 -24.29 27.90
N LEU A 35 29.02 -23.71 28.86
CA LEU A 35 28.98 -22.27 29.12
C LEU A 35 29.54 -21.45 27.96
N VAL A 36 30.63 -21.91 27.34
CA VAL A 36 31.23 -21.29 26.15
C VAL A 36 30.27 -21.40 24.95
N THR A 37 29.64 -22.56 24.74
CA THR A 37 28.70 -22.73 23.61
C THR A 37 27.46 -21.82 23.73
N ILE A 38 26.85 -21.72 24.92
CA ILE A 38 25.71 -20.80 25.10
C ILE A 38 26.13 -19.34 24.96
N GLY A 39 27.34 -18.97 25.40
CA GLY A 39 27.89 -17.63 25.21
C GLY A 39 28.06 -17.28 23.73
N VAL A 40 28.62 -18.18 22.93
CA VAL A 40 28.77 -17.99 21.48
C VAL A 40 27.39 -17.90 20.78
N ILE A 41 26.48 -18.80 21.14
CA ILE A 41 25.10 -18.75 20.60
C ILE A 41 24.42 -17.42 20.94
N GLY A 42 24.57 -16.93 22.17
CA GLY A 42 24.03 -15.64 22.58
C GLY A 42 24.51 -14.46 21.74
N VAL A 43 25.85 -14.44 21.47
CA VAL A 43 26.42 -13.40 20.60
C VAL A 43 25.90 -13.52 19.15
N LEU A 44 25.84 -14.74 18.61
CA LEU A 44 25.33 -14.96 17.25
C LEU A 44 23.87 -14.51 17.11
N ILE A 45 23.01 -14.85 18.07
CA ILE A 45 21.60 -14.43 18.09
C ILE A 45 21.51 -12.91 18.14
N ALA A 46 22.31 -12.23 18.97
CA ALA A 46 22.30 -10.77 19.07
C ALA A 46 22.60 -10.10 17.72
N ILE A 47 23.59 -10.58 17.00
CA ILE A 47 23.96 -10.06 15.67
C ILE A 47 22.84 -10.33 14.65
N VAL A 48 22.29 -11.53 14.64
CA VAL A 48 21.22 -11.93 13.71
C VAL A 48 19.94 -11.11 13.92
N VAL A 49 19.55 -10.85 15.17
CA VAL A 49 18.34 -10.06 15.48
C VAL A 49 18.47 -8.62 14.95
N LEU A 50 19.63 -8.00 15.11
CA LEU A 50 19.88 -6.66 14.57
C LEU A 50 19.85 -6.64 13.04
N ALA A 51 20.48 -7.60 12.39
CA ALA A 51 20.48 -7.70 10.93
C ALA A 51 19.09 -8.00 10.35
N LEU A 52 18.29 -8.81 11.03
CA LEU A 52 16.94 -9.17 10.58
C LEU A 52 15.99 -7.97 10.54
N GLY A 53 16.12 -7.03 11.50
CA GLY A 53 15.30 -5.83 11.54
C GLY A 53 15.49 -4.95 10.29
N SER A 54 16.73 -4.69 9.91
CA SER A 54 17.06 -3.90 8.72
C SER A 54 16.67 -4.63 7.41
N ALA A 55 16.91 -5.92 7.34
CA ALA A 55 16.54 -6.74 6.19
C ALA A 55 15.02 -6.75 5.96
N LYS A 56 14.23 -6.85 7.05
CA LYS A 56 12.77 -6.79 6.97
C LYS A 56 12.28 -5.43 6.47
N ALA A 57 12.84 -4.34 6.97
CA ALA A 57 12.46 -3.00 6.52
C ALA A 57 12.78 -2.79 5.02
N HIS A 58 13.96 -3.23 4.58
CA HIS A 58 14.34 -3.16 3.16
C HIS A 58 13.45 -4.03 2.26
N ALA A 59 13.15 -5.26 2.67
CA ALA A 59 12.21 -6.12 1.94
C ALA A 59 10.81 -5.49 1.85
N GLY A 60 10.34 -4.86 2.94
CA GLY A 60 9.09 -4.11 2.95
C GLY A 60 9.10 -2.93 1.98
N GLN A 61 10.19 -2.18 1.90
CA GLN A 61 10.34 -1.09 0.93
C GLN A 61 10.27 -1.57 -0.52
N VAL A 62 10.96 -2.66 -0.85
CA VAL A 62 10.93 -3.26 -2.20
C VAL A 62 9.52 -3.75 -2.53
N MET A 63 8.83 -4.38 -1.59
CA MET A 63 7.44 -4.80 -1.76
C MET A 63 6.53 -3.58 -1.96
N SER A 64 6.70 -2.50 -1.20
CA SER A 64 5.91 -1.27 -1.38
C SER A 64 6.14 -0.62 -2.74
N LEU A 65 7.36 -0.64 -3.28
CA LEU A 65 7.62 -0.20 -4.66
C LEU A 65 6.86 -1.03 -5.69
N SER A 66 6.83 -2.35 -5.51
CA SER A 66 6.04 -3.24 -6.37
C SER A 66 4.55 -2.93 -6.29
N HIS A 67 4.03 -2.71 -5.08
CA HIS A 67 2.63 -2.33 -4.86
C HIS A 67 2.32 -0.96 -5.49
N ALA A 68 3.15 0.06 -5.27
CA ALA A 68 2.97 1.38 -5.86
C ALA A 68 2.88 1.31 -7.40
N ARG A 69 3.76 0.49 -8.02
CA ARG A 69 3.70 0.23 -9.46
C ARG A 69 2.40 -0.46 -9.87
N GLY A 70 1.94 -1.46 -9.11
CA GLY A 70 0.67 -2.15 -9.35
C GLY A 70 -0.53 -1.19 -9.29
N VAL A 71 -0.53 -0.27 -8.31
CA VAL A 71 -1.54 0.79 -8.20
C VAL A 71 -1.49 1.71 -9.42
N ALA A 72 -0.31 2.16 -9.85
CA ALA A 72 -0.17 3.02 -11.02
C ALA A 72 -0.68 2.33 -12.30
N MET A 73 -0.40 1.03 -12.47
CA MET A 73 -0.95 0.23 -13.58
C MET A 73 -2.47 0.15 -13.53
N SER A 74 -3.07 -0.04 -12.37
CA SER A 74 -4.53 -0.05 -12.19
C SER A 74 -5.16 1.31 -12.52
N MET A 75 -4.52 2.40 -12.11
CA MET A 75 -4.95 3.77 -12.46
C MET A 75 -4.81 4.05 -13.96
N GLN A 76 -3.75 3.56 -14.59
CA GLN A 76 -3.57 3.68 -16.03
C GLN A 76 -4.66 2.92 -16.79
N ALA A 77 -4.98 1.68 -16.38
CA ALA A 77 -6.07 0.90 -16.96
C ALA A 77 -7.42 1.62 -16.82
N TYR A 78 -7.65 2.29 -15.68
CA TYR A 78 -8.81 3.16 -15.50
C TYR A 78 -8.80 4.32 -16.51
N ALA A 79 -7.68 5.00 -16.63
CA ALA A 79 -7.54 6.15 -17.52
C ALA A 79 -7.69 5.78 -19.01
N GLU A 80 -7.23 4.61 -19.41
CA GLU A 80 -7.43 4.06 -20.76
C GLU A 80 -8.90 3.70 -21.03
N THR A 81 -9.59 3.16 -20.00
CA THR A 81 -11.00 2.76 -20.14
C THR A 81 -11.94 3.95 -20.18
N PHE A 82 -11.69 4.99 -19.38
CA PHE A 82 -12.59 6.11 -19.20
C PHE A 82 -12.10 7.43 -19.83
N GLY A 83 -10.90 7.43 -20.44
CA GLY A 83 -10.31 8.59 -21.10
C GLY A 83 -9.79 9.67 -20.14
N GLN A 84 -9.83 9.42 -18.84
CA GLN A 84 -9.41 10.37 -17.80
C GLN A 84 -8.88 9.66 -16.58
N TRP A 85 -8.02 10.34 -15.82
CA TRP A 85 -7.56 9.87 -14.52
C TRP A 85 -8.72 9.71 -13.53
N PRO A 86 -8.57 8.87 -12.47
CA PRO A 86 -9.62 8.69 -11.47
C PRO A 86 -10.11 10.03 -10.92
N PHE A 87 -11.37 10.34 -11.21
CA PHE A 87 -12.01 11.61 -10.84
C PHE A 87 -13.49 11.42 -10.56
N ALA A 88 -13.97 12.08 -9.54
CA ALA A 88 -15.39 12.20 -9.27
C ALA A 88 -15.66 13.59 -8.72
N LYS A 89 -16.69 14.22 -9.25
CA LYS A 89 -17.22 15.48 -8.75
C LYS A 89 -18.67 15.28 -8.33
N ALA A 90 -19.02 15.82 -7.19
CA ALA A 90 -20.40 15.75 -6.73
C ALA A 90 -21.36 16.41 -7.73
N GLY A 91 -22.53 15.82 -7.90
CA GLY A 91 -23.55 16.31 -8.84
C GLY A 91 -23.34 15.92 -10.31
N GLU A 92 -22.19 15.33 -10.67
CA GLU A 92 -21.96 14.79 -12.01
C GLU A 92 -22.16 13.27 -12.03
N SER A 93 -22.67 12.75 -13.15
CA SER A 93 -22.83 11.29 -13.35
C SER A 93 -21.47 10.64 -13.53
N THR A 94 -20.71 10.55 -12.46
CA THR A 94 -19.45 9.81 -12.47
C THR A 94 -19.76 8.34 -12.33
N PRO A 95 -19.25 7.49 -13.22
CA PRO A 95 -19.43 6.05 -13.11
C PRO A 95 -19.02 5.54 -11.72
N GLY A 96 -19.98 5.11 -10.88
CA GLY A 96 -19.75 4.59 -9.53
C GLY A 96 -19.97 5.57 -8.39
N ALA A 97 -20.14 6.86 -8.65
CA ALA A 97 -20.55 7.84 -7.65
C ALA A 97 -22.07 8.00 -7.63
N SER A 98 -22.64 8.20 -6.46
CA SER A 98 -24.08 8.50 -6.30
C SER A 98 -24.28 10.01 -6.32
N SER A 99 -25.21 10.49 -7.17
CA SER A 99 -25.46 11.91 -7.41
C SER A 99 -26.34 12.60 -6.37
N THR A 100 -26.61 11.99 -5.23
CA THR A 100 -27.63 12.45 -4.27
C THR A 100 -27.13 13.45 -3.23
N PHE A 101 -25.91 13.94 -3.34
CA PHE A 101 -25.31 14.80 -2.31
C PHE A 101 -24.97 16.20 -2.81
N PRO A 102 -24.92 17.20 -1.91
CA PRO A 102 -24.50 18.55 -2.24
C PRO A 102 -23.13 18.59 -2.92
N SER A 103 -22.84 19.67 -3.64
CA SER A 103 -21.67 19.83 -4.52
C SER A 103 -20.29 19.58 -3.88
N GLU A 104 -20.22 19.56 -2.56
CA GLU A 104 -18.97 19.33 -1.80
C GLU A 104 -18.76 17.87 -1.39
N LEU A 105 -19.71 16.98 -1.64
CA LEU A 105 -19.69 15.62 -1.12
C LEU A 105 -19.72 14.59 -2.23
N MET A 106 -18.74 13.73 -2.22
CA MET A 106 -18.60 12.60 -3.12
C MET A 106 -18.91 11.29 -2.40
N VAL A 107 -19.72 10.46 -3.04
CA VAL A 107 -19.96 9.09 -2.57
C VAL A 107 -19.13 8.14 -3.40
N VAL A 108 -18.20 7.48 -2.76
CA VAL A 108 -17.39 6.44 -3.39
C VAL A 108 -17.91 5.08 -2.94
N PRO A 109 -18.22 4.17 -3.86
CA PRO A 109 -18.64 2.82 -3.51
C PRO A 109 -17.53 2.11 -2.75
N THR A 110 -17.91 1.46 -1.66
CA THR A 110 -16.99 0.63 -0.86
C THR A 110 -17.29 -0.83 -1.01
N TRP A 111 -16.39 -1.60 -0.47
CA TRP A 111 -16.58 -3.04 -0.28
C TRP A 111 -17.27 -3.35 1.06
N PRO A 112 -18.22 -4.29 1.12
CA PRO A 112 -18.82 -5.01 -0.02
C PRO A 112 -19.69 -4.11 -0.91
N PRO A 113 -19.92 -4.51 -2.19
CA PRO A 113 -20.73 -3.72 -3.11
C PRO A 113 -22.07 -3.30 -2.52
N GLY A 114 -22.42 -2.03 -2.66
CA GLY A 114 -23.64 -1.45 -2.09
C GLY A 114 -23.43 -0.74 -0.76
N SER A 115 -22.26 -0.79 -0.16
CA SER A 115 -21.91 0.05 0.98
C SER A 115 -21.56 1.46 0.51
N ILE A 116 -21.90 2.46 1.29
CA ILE A 116 -21.53 3.86 1.04
C ILE A 116 -20.38 4.21 1.96
N ALA A 117 -19.23 4.56 1.42
CA ALA A 117 -18.01 4.86 2.19
C ALA A 117 -17.95 6.27 2.70
N GLY A 118 -18.93 6.91 2.89
CA GLY A 118 -18.91 8.24 3.43
C GLY A 118 -18.88 9.34 2.37
N THR A 119 -19.26 10.49 2.84
CA THR A 119 -19.28 11.71 2.08
C THR A 119 -17.99 12.44 2.30
N SER A 120 -17.34 12.82 1.24
CA SER A 120 -16.07 13.53 1.33
C SER A 120 -15.97 14.58 0.24
N ASP A 121 -15.16 15.59 0.48
CA ASP A 121 -14.78 16.52 -0.55
C ASP A 121 -13.97 15.81 -1.66
N HIS A 122 -13.87 16.43 -2.82
CA HIS A 122 -13.14 15.86 -3.97
C HIS A 122 -11.63 15.67 -3.70
N TRP A 123 -11.08 16.33 -2.69
CA TRP A 123 -9.67 16.16 -2.25
C TRP A 123 -9.44 14.83 -1.56
N SER A 124 -10.48 14.26 -1.00
CA SER A 124 -10.44 12.92 -0.40
C SER A 124 -10.26 11.80 -1.41
N LEU A 125 -10.39 12.08 -2.72
CA LEU A 125 -9.97 11.16 -3.77
C LEU A 125 -8.53 10.70 -3.60
N ALA A 126 -7.69 11.48 -2.95
CA ALA A 126 -6.34 11.06 -2.58
C ALA A 126 -6.32 9.70 -1.85
N ARG A 127 -7.38 9.36 -1.11
CA ARG A 127 -7.52 8.07 -0.40
C ARG A 127 -8.71 7.23 -0.89
N LEU A 128 -9.68 7.83 -1.56
CA LEU A 128 -10.91 7.13 -1.99
C LEU A 128 -10.88 6.68 -3.46
N TRP A 129 -9.77 6.93 -4.16
CA TRP A 129 -9.57 6.50 -5.54
C TRP A 129 -9.87 5.01 -5.81
N PRO A 130 -9.66 4.07 -4.85
CA PRO A 130 -9.94 2.66 -5.09
C PRO A 130 -11.41 2.38 -5.45
N GLY A 131 -12.33 3.17 -4.90
CA GLY A 131 -13.75 3.03 -5.24
C GLY A 131 -14.05 3.27 -6.73
N LEU A 132 -13.25 4.08 -7.40
CA LEU A 132 -13.35 4.31 -8.84
C LEU A 132 -12.58 3.24 -9.63
N VAL A 133 -11.35 2.97 -9.21
CA VAL A 133 -10.43 2.03 -9.88
C VAL A 133 -10.91 0.58 -9.78
N ALA A 134 -11.68 0.23 -8.76
CA ALA A 134 -12.28 -1.10 -8.57
C ALA A 134 -13.14 -1.58 -9.75
N ARG A 135 -13.52 -0.69 -10.67
CA ARG A 135 -14.23 -1.04 -11.91
C ARG A 135 -13.35 -1.75 -12.94
N VAL A 136 -12.05 -1.50 -12.91
CA VAL A 136 -11.05 -2.10 -13.82
C VAL A 136 -10.11 -3.03 -13.08
N ALA A 137 -9.96 -2.85 -11.78
CA ALA A 137 -9.12 -3.66 -10.89
C ALA A 137 -9.97 -4.08 -9.67
N PRO A 138 -10.60 -5.28 -9.69
CA PRO A 138 -11.49 -5.73 -8.62
C PRO A 138 -10.83 -5.72 -7.24
N TRP A 139 -11.59 -5.37 -6.22
CA TRP A 139 -11.13 -5.27 -4.83
C TRP A 139 -10.50 -6.56 -4.32
N GLU A 140 -11.15 -7.69 -4.60
CA GLU A 140 -10.77 -9.01 -4.11
C GLU A 140 -9.37 -9.41 -4.53
N GLU A 141 -8.96 -8.95 -5.70
CA GLU A 141 -7.67 -9.30 -6.30
C GLU A 141 -6.58 -8.29 -5.94
N ASN A 142 -6.96 -7.08 -5.56
CA ASN A 142 -6.03 -5.96 -5.49
C ASN A 142 -5.86 -5.35 -4.09
N ILE A 143 -6.72 -5.68 -3.12
CA ILE A 143 -6.72 -5.03 -1.80
C ILE A 143 -5.37 -5.13 -1.09
N ASP A 144 -4.70 -6.28 -1.17
CA ASP A 144 -3.39 -6.47 -0.53
C ASP A 144 -2.31 -5.57 -1.15
N THR A 145 -2.39 -5.28 -2.47
CA THR A 145 -1.45 -4.40 -3.16
C THR A 145 -1.77 -2.92 -2.94
N TRP A 146 -2.98 -2.59 -2.50
CA TRP A 146 -3.39 -1.22 -2.20
C TRP A 146 -3.04 -0.79 -0.77
N MET A 147 -2.47 -1.72 0.01
CA MET A 147 -1.99 -1.47 1.37
C MET A 147 -0.47 -1.51 1.46
N SER A 148 0.08 -0.68 2.34
CA SER A 148 1.51 -0.73 2.68
C SER A 148 1.89 -2.07 3.28
N PRO A 149 3.03 -2.68 2.88
CA PRO A 149 3.48 -3.95 3.44
C PRO A 149 3.57 -3.90 4.96
N GLY A 150 2.94 -4.85 5.62
CA GLY A 150 2.88 -4.90 7.09
C GLY A 150 1.63 -4.25 7.68
N LEU A 151 0.87 -3.49 6.93
CA LEU A 151 -0.47 -3.08 7.33
C LEU A 151 -1.39 -4.31 7.23
N ARG A 152 -2.19 -4.52 8.26
CA ARG A 152 -3.27 -5.50 8.19
C ARG A 152 -4.54 -4.76 7.80
N PRO A 153 -5.43 -5.39 6.99
CA PRO A 153 -6.76 -4.85 6.77
C PRO A 153 -7.37 -4.60 8.14
N VAL A 154 -7.54 -3.33 8.48
CA VAL A 154 -8.07 -3.00 9.80
C VAL A 154 -9.52 -3.38 9.83
N SER A 155 -9.78 -4.18 10.81
CA SER A 155 -11.03 -4.60 11.36
C SER A 155 -12.17 -3.63 11.13
N LEU A 156 -13.23 -4.19 10.67
CA LEU A 156 -14.62 -3.81 10.84
C LEU A 156 -14.82 -2.91 12.07
N TYR A 157 -15.05 -1.66 11.85
CA TYR A 157 -15.78 -0.87 12.83
C TYR A 157 -17.25 -1.30 12.72
N THR A 158 -17.61 -2.31 13.51
CA THR A 158 -19.01 -2.68 13.68
C THR A 158 -19.61 -1.76 14.74
N SER A 159 -20.19 -0.66 14.30
CA SER A 159 -21.20 0.00 15.12
C SER A 159 -22.49 -0.83 15.05
N PRO A 160 -23.18 -1.10 16.17
CA PRO A 160 -24.46 -1.82 16.14
C PRO A 160 -25.42 -1.12 15.16
N GLY A 161 -25.77 -1.81 14.08
CA GLY A 161 -26.69 -1.30 13.05
C GLY A 161 -26.08 -0.83 11.74
N HIS A 162 -24.75 -0.61 11.65
CA HIS A 162 -24.06 -0.24 10.42
C HIS A 162 -22.68 -0.90 10.33
N PRO A 163 -22.53 -2.00 9.63
CA PRO A 163 -21.21 -2.59 9.39
C PRO A 163 -20.46 -1.73 8.36
N PHE A 164 -19.62 -0.82 8.82
CA PHE A 164 -18.67 -0.14 7.96
C PHE A 164 -17.35 -0.90 7.94
N VAL A 165 -16.91 -1.25 6.75
CA VAL A 165 -15.54 -1.71 6.55
C VAL A 165 -14.71 -0.48 6.19
N SER A 166 -13.93 0.01 7.12
CA SER A 166 -12.95 1.05 6.83
C SER A 166 -11.69 0.40 6.30
N PHE A 167 -11.40 0.60 5.02
CA PHE A 167 -10.12 0.22 4.44
C PHE A 167 -9.16 1.39 4.58
N ASN A 168 -8.10 1.21 5.31
CA ASN A 168 -6.97 2.13 5.28
C ASN A 168 -6.17 1.88 4.00
N ILE A 169 -6.53 2.59 2.95
CA ILE A 169 -5.73 2.59 1.72
C ILE A 169 -4.45 3.37 2.00
N SER A 170 -3.33 2.71 1.80
CA SER A 170 -2.01 3.27 2.09
C SER A 170 -1.47 4.15 1.00
N TYR A 171 -1.83 3.86 -0.25
CA TYR A 171 -1.30 4.61 -1.39
C TYR A 171 -2.14 5.85 -1.64
N ILE A 172 -1.49 6.98 -1.53
CA ILE A 172 -2.10 8.30 -1.68
C ILE A 172 -2.00 8.75 -3.13
N TYR A 173 -3.12 9.11 -3.72
CA TYR A 173 -3.21 9.66 -5.06
C TYR A 173 -3.01 11.18 -5.05
N SER A 174 -2.27 11.70 -6.02
CA SER A 174 -1.97 13.12 -6.09
C SER A 174 -3.17 13.98 -6.46
N ASN A 175 -3.44 15.02 -5.69
CA ASN A 175 -4.52 16.00 -5.98
C ASN A 175 -4.27 16.80 -7.26
N SER A 176 -3.04 16.82 -7.77
CA SER A 176 -2.73 17.46 -9.07
C SER A 176 -3.58 16.91 -10.22
N PHE A 177 -4.12 15.70 -10.08
CA PHE A 177 -4.95 15.06 -11.11
C PHE A 177 -6.44 15.36 -10.98
N VAL A 178 -6.88 15.99 -9.88
CA VAL A 178 -8.29 16.28 -9.62
C VAL A 178 -8.65 17.75 -9.84
N GLY A 179 -7.79 18.49 -10.52
CA GLY A 179 -8.02 19.88 -10.84
C GLY A 179 -7.34 20.31 -12.15
N SER A 180 -7.93 21.28 -12.79
CA SER A 180 -7.33 21.94 -13.95
C SER A 180 -5.93 22.46 -13.60
N PRO A 181 -4.93 22.43 -14.51
CA PRO A 181 -3.63 23.02 -14.29
C PRO A 181 -3.66 24.48 -13.80
N ARG A 182 -4.70 25.22 -14.18
CA ARG A 182 -4.92 26.62 -13.75
C ARG A 182 -5.18 26.76 -12.26
N LEU A 183 -5.74 25.74 -11.63
CA LEU A 183 -5.97 25.72 -10.16
C LEU A 183 -4.65 25.79 -9.40
N TRP A 184 -3.61 25.18 -9.95
CA TRP A 184 -2.31 24.99 -9.33
C TRP A 184 -1.32 26.11 -9.70
N SER A 185 -1.76 27.36 -9.59
CA SER A 185 -0.93 28.54 -9.80
C SER A 185 -0.98 29.45 -8.57
N GLU A 186 0.09 30.18 -8.32
CA GLU A 186 0.16 31.11 -7.19
C GLU A 186 -0.91 32.23 -7.25
N SER A 187 -1.41 32.54 -8.43
CA SER A 187 -2.44 33.54 -8.66
C SER A 187 -3.85 32.97 -8.76
N SER A 188 -4.03 31.66 -8.54
CA SER A 188 -5.35 31.04 -8.62
C SER A 188 -6.26 31.54 -7.51
N GLY A 189 -7.44 32.00 -7.87
CA GLY A 189 -8.53 32.27 -6.94
C GLY A 189 -9.31 31.00 -6.58
N ALA A 190 -10.17 31.09 -5.57
CA ALA A 190 -11.09 30.02 -5.18
C ALA A 190 -12.22 29.88 -6.22
N ASP A 191 -11.95 29.17 -7.29
CA ASP A 191 -12.88 28.89 -8.38
C ASP A 191 -13.13 27.38 -8.49
N GLU A 192 -14.26 26.93 -8.01
CA GLU A 192 -14.68 25.52 -8.05
C GLU A 192 -14.85 24.97 -9.47
N SER A 193 -15.00 25.83 -10.48
CA SER A 193 -15.06 25.39 -11.88
C SER A 193 -13.73 24.79 -12.36
N LEU A 194 -12.62 25.10 -11.64
CA LEU A 194 -11.31 24.54 -11.91
C LEU A 194 -11.13 23.10 -11.37
N ILE A 195 -12.07 22.61 -10.56
CA ILE A 195 -12.12 21.20 -10.19
C ILE A 195 -12.63 20.43 -11.40
N ALA A 196 -11.73 19.69 -12.02
CA ALA A 196 -12.01 19.00 -13.28
C ALA A 196 -11.16 17.73 -13.42
N ALA A 197 -11.69 16.78 -14.18
CA ALA A 197 -10.93 15.62 -14.59
C ALA A 197 -9.72 16.03 -15.44
N THR A 198 -8.61 15.32 -15.26
CA THR A 198 -7.43 15.44 -16.12
C THR A 198 -7.26 14.17 -16.95
N THR A 199 -6.61 14.30 -18.10
CA THR A 199 -6.40 13.19 -19.03
C THR A 199 -4.92 12.77 -19.08
N PRO A 200 -4.61 11.54 -19.48
CA PRO A 200 -3.23 11.12 -19.68
C PRO A 200 -2.43 12.01 -20.63
N SER A 201 -3.08 12.50 -21.69
CA SER A 201 -2.46 13.38 -22.69
C SER A 201 -2.09 14.77 -22.16
N MET A 202 -2.61 15.17 -21.00
CA MET A 202 -2.25 16.45 -20.36
C MET A 202 -0.94 16.36 -19.58
N VAL A 203 -0.44 15.17 -19.26
CA VAL A 203 0.79 15.03 -18.48
C VAL A 203 2.00 15.27 -19.35
N GLU A 204 2.70 16.39 -19.09
CA GLU A 204 3.85 16.79 -19.92
C GLU A 204 5.14 16.03 -19.57
N PHE A 205 5.31 15.67 -18.28
CA PHE A 205 6.50 14.99 -17.77
C PHE A 205 6.16 13.68 -17.05
N PRO A 206 5.74 12.61 -17.76
CA PRO A 206 5.26 11.38 -17.13
C PRO A 206 6.27 10.71 -16.19
N SER A 207 7.56 10.78 -16.50
CA SER A 207 8.63 10.21 -15.68
C SER A 207 9.03 11.06 -14.46
N ASN A 208 8.53 12.27 -14.38
CA ASN A 208 8.79 13.19 -13.26
C ASN A 208 7.53 13.55 -12.47
N LYS A 209 6.37 13.04 -12.90
CA LYS A 209 5.08 13.29 -12.26
C LYS A 209 4.65 12.12 -11.43
N VAL A 210 4.64 12.33 -10.12
CA VAL A 210 4.19 11.30 -9.17
C VAL A 210 2.69 11.14 -9.25
N LEU A 211 2.25 9.89 -9.43
CA LEU A 211 0.84 9.52 -9.46
C LEU A 211 0.36 9.11 -8.08
N VAL A 212 1.10 8.20 -7.43
CA VAL A 212 0.79 7.68 -6.10
C VAL A 212 2.06 7.47 -5.27
N TRP A 213 1.92 7.46 -3.94
CA TRP A 213 2.99 7.10 -3.01
C TRP A 213 2.46 6.37 -1.78
N ASP A 214 3.32 5.61 -1.12
CA ASP A 214 3.00 4.94 0.15
C ASP A 214 2.91 5.97 1.28
N GLY A 215 1.69 6.23 1.73
CA GLY A 215 1.42 7.18 2.80
C GLY A 215 1.62 6.65 4.22
N ASP A 216 1.72 5.34 4.42
CA ASP A 216 1.73 4.73 5.75
C ASP A 216 3.10 4.19 6.15
N LEU A 217 3.95 3.77 5.20
CA LEU A 217 5.26 3.18 5.44
C LEU A 217 5.22 2.10 6.54
N ALA A 218 4.17 1.27 6.54
CA ALA A 218 3.86 0.36 7.64
C ALA A 218 4.89 -0.76 7.87
N TYR A 219 5.81 -0.93 6.95
CA TYR A 219 6.94 -1.86 7.07
C TYR A 219 8.07 -1.32 7.95
N LEU A 220 8.06 -0.04 8.29
CA LEU A 220 9.07 0.54 9.19
C LEU A 220 8.76 0.17 10.64
N PRO A 221 9.79 -0.09 11.47
CA PRO A 221 9.60 -0.46 12.88
C PRO A 221 8.84 0.58 13.71
N ARG A 222 8.94 1.84 13.30
CA ARG A 222 8.14 2.96 13.80
C ARG A 222 7.61 3.68 12.58
N ALA A 223 6.44 3.25 12.13
CA ALA A 223 5.76 3.95 11.05
C ALA A 223 5.61 5.43 11.47
N PRO A 224 6.07 6.37 10.64
CA PRO A 224 5.88 7.78 10.95
C PRO A 224 4.38 8.06 11.01
N ALA A 225 3.95 8.92 11.95
CA ALA A 225 2.60 9.44 11.90
C ALA A 225 2.48 10.27 10.63
N VAL A 226 1.73 9.74 9.68
CA VAL A 226 1.59 10.32 8.36
C VAL A 226 0.61 11.48 8.44
N VAL A 227 1.11 12.67 8.27
CA VAL A 227 0.29 13.83 7.93
C VAL A 227 0.72 14.27 6.53
N ASP A 228 -0.13 13.99 5.57
CA ASP A 228 -0.19 14.57 4.22
C ASP A 228 1.09 15.20 3.66
N GLY A 229 2.01 14.41 3.15
CA GLY A 229 3.15 14.88 2.34
C GLY A 229 4.38 15.36 3.09
N PHE A 230 4.42 15.32 4.40
CA PHE A 230 5.57 15.71 5.20
C PHE A 230 6.39 14.51 5.69
N PHE A 231 7.02 13.81 4.78
CA PHE A 231 7.85 12.68 5.16
C PHE A 231 9.34 13.04 5.12
N ASN A 232 9.99 12.92 6.27
CA ASN A 232 11.44 12.89 6.36
C ASN A 232 11.99 11.49 6.03
N HIS A 233 11.20 10.63 5.42
CA HIS A 233 11.54 9.26 5.10
C HIS A 233 11.54 9.03 3.61
N VAL A 234 12.46 8.21 3.15
CA VAL A 234 12.46 7.70 1.79
C VAL A 234 11.15 6.93 1.57
N THR A 235 10.35 7.40 0.63
CA THR A 235 8.99 6.96 0.40
C THR A 235 8.88 6.29 -0.97
N PRO A 236 8.39 5.04 -1.03
CA PRO A 236 8.04 4.41 -2.29
C PRO A 236 6.94 5.18 -3.01
N MET A 237 7.18 5.52 -4.26
CA MET A 237 6.22 6.22 -5.10
C MET A 237 6.26 5.69 -6.53
N ALA A 238 5.16 5.82 -7.24
CA ALA A 238 5.07 5.49 -8.65
C ALA A 238 4.66 6.71 -9.47
N PHE A 239 5.22 6.78 -10.66
CA PHE A 239 5.07 7.87 -11.61
C PHE A 239 4.06 7.52 -12.70
N VAL A 240 3.68 8.51 -13.48
CA VAL A 240 2.68 8.36 -14.54
C VAL A 240 3.13 7.37 -15.63
N ASP A 241 4.43 7.28 -15.91
CA ASP A 241 4.99 6.29 -16.82
C ASP A 241 5.14 4.89 -16.24
N GLN A 242 4.59 4.65 -15.03
CA GLN A 242 4.56 3.38 -14.30
C GLN A 242 5.91 2.91 -13.75
N HIS A 243 6.97 3.71 -13.83
CA HIS A 243 8.15 3.39 -13.03
C HIS A 243 7.90 3.69 -11.55
N ALA A 244 8.61 3.00 -10.67
CA ALA A 244 8.51 3.21 -9.22
C ALA A 244 9.90 3.41 -8.63
N GLU A 245 10.03 4.42 -7.78
CA GLU A 245 11.27 4.76 -7.11
C GLU A 245 11.01 5.17 -5.65
N ALA A 246 12.01 4.98 -4.79
CA ALA A 246 11.94 5.39 -3.40
C ALA A 246 12.71 6.71 -3.22
N LEU A 247 11.98 7.79 -3.05
CA LEU A 247 12.52 9.15 -2.98
C LEU A 247 12.13 9.86 -1.68
N LEU A 248 12.83 10.94 -1.38
CA LEU A 248 12.48 11.82 -0.26
C LEU A 248 11.45 12.85 -0.74
N PRO A 249 10.20 12.86 -0.23
CA PRO A 249 9.18 13.82 -0.62
C PRO A 249 9.62 15.29 -0.48
N GLN A 250 10.51 15.57 0.48
CA GLN A 250 11.07 16.91 0.67
C GLN A 250 11.94 17.42 -0.47
N ARG A 251 12.43 16.54 -1.33
CA ARG A 251 13.16 16.90 -2.54
C ARG A 251 12.25 17.22 -3.72
N ALA A 252 10.99 16.87 -3.62
CA ALA A 252 10.01 17.21 -4.63
C ALA A 252 9.84 18.73 -4.74
N THR A 253 9.37 19.17 -5.89
CA THR A 253 9.02 20.57 -6.14
C THR A 253 8.11 21.12 -5.02
N PRO A 254 8.38 22.29 -4.46
CA PRO A 254 7.48 22.93 -3.51
C PRO A 254 6.07 23.04 -4.08
N GLY A 255 5.06 22.68 -3.28
CA GLY A 255 3.67 22.82 -3.69
C GLY A 255 3.22 24.28 -3.70
N VAL A 256 2.13 24.57 -4.39
CA VAL A 256 1.41 25.83 -4.28
C VAL A 256 0.22 25.68 -3.32
N ALA A 257 -0.25 26.79 -2.77
CA ALA A 257 -1.45 26.77 -1.94
C ALA A 257 -2.67 26.32 -2.76
N ASN A 258 -3.52 25.49 -2.14
CA ASN A 258 -4.80 25.14 -2.75
C ASN A 258 -5.84 26.21 -2.33
N PRO A 259 -6.33 27.03 -3.25
CA PRO A 259 -7.26 28.12 -2.92
C PRO A 259 -8.66 27.63 -2.47
N LEU A 260 -8.99 26.38 -2.77
CA LEU A 260 -10.27 25.75 -2.44
C LEU A 260 -10.22 24.91 -1.15
N ASN A 261 -9.03 24.66 -0.65
CA ASN A 261 -8.82 23.95 0.60
C ASN A 261 -7.77 24.69 1.40
N HIS A 262 -8.12 25.25 2.54
CA HIS A 262 -7.24 26.01 3.45
C HIS A 262 -6.00 25.21 3.94
N GLY A 263 -5.63 24.17 3.23
CA GLY A 263 -4.43 23.38 3.42
C GLY A 263 -3.19 24.07 2.85
N SER A 264 -2.09 23.86 3.53
CA SER A 264 -0.74 24.30 3.13
C SER A 264 -0.34 23.77 1.75
N ASP A 265 0.68 24.41 1.19
CA ASP A 265 1.50 24.00 0.05
C ASP A 265 2.02 22.56 0.19
N ARG A 266 1.19 21.58 -0.14
CA ARG A 266 1.51 20.16 0.00
C ARG A 266 2.28 19.67 -1.22
N ARG A 267 3.56 19.30 -1.01
CA ARG A 267 4.36 18.63 -2.04
C ARG A 267 3.66 17.37 -2.52
N LEU A 268 3.87 16.99 -3.77
CA LEU A 268 3.27 15.85 -4.46
C LEU A 268 1.75 15.98 -4.70
N HIS A 269 1.04 16.76 -3.89
CA HIS A 269 -0.38 17.04 -4.08
C HIS A 269 -0.62 18.30 -4.93
N ASN A 270 0.01 19.38 -4.55
CA ASN A 270 -0.26 20.70 -5.10
C ASN A 270 0.89 21.16 -6.01
N THR A 271 1.30 20.30 -6.92
CA THR A 271 2.38 20.62 -7.85
C THR A 271 2.03 21.86 -8.67
N PRO A 272 2.93 22.85 -8.79
CA PRO A 272 2.73 23.99 -9.67
C PRO A 272 2.37 23.54 -11.09
N ALA A 273 1.36 24.18 -11.68
CA ALA A 273 0.75 23.80 -12.97
C ALA A 273 0.13 22.38 -13.01
N GLY A 274 -0.08 21.73 -11.85
CA GLY A 274 -0.79 20.45 -11.72
C GLY A 274 -0.14 19.34 -12.52
N VAL A 275 -0.89 18.74 -13.43
CA VAL A 275 -0.43 17.62 -14.29
C VAL A 275 0.55 18.05 -15.38
N LEU A 276 0.63 19.34 -15.71
CA LEU A 276 1.66 19.91 -16.61
C LEU A 276 3.00 20.09 -15.92
N GLY A 277 3.01 20.14 -14.58
CA GLY A 277 4.23 20.32 -13.78
C GLY A 277 4.92 18.99 -13.47
N ARG A 278 6.13 19.12 -12.94
CA ARG A 278 6.93 17.98 -12.48
C ARG A 278 7.11 18.04 -10.96
N ASP A 279 7.17 16.87 -10.34
CA ASP A 279 7.45 16.74 -8.90
C ASP A 279 8.96 16.57 -8.64
N TYR A 280 9.70 16.00 -9.58
CA TYR A 280 11.15 15.78 -9.52
C TYR A 280 11.86 16.21 -10.79
#